data_518a67578ee7c3346a575fb10c8bb26c
#
_entry.id   518a67578ee7c3346a575fb10c8bb26c
#
_cell.length_a   1.000
_cell.length_b   1.000
_cell.length_c   1.000
_cell.angle_alpha   90.00
_cell.angle_beta   90.00
_cell.angle_gamma   90.00
#
_symmetry.space_group_name_H-M   'P 1'
#
loop_
_entity.id
_entity.type
_entity.pdbx_description
1 polymer ?
#
loop_
_entity_poly.entity_id
_entity_poly.type
_entity_poly.pdbx_seq_one_letter_code
_entity_poly.pdbx_strand_id
1 'polypeptide(L)'
;LVEKLGITSIFVTHDQDEAVEVADEIIITNHGTIEQMGTPLEIYKSPYTPFVAQFIGHTTVVENYDRLKGFDRIENADKAVIRPEFIKISKSGNLDRYQSAAEEGIVTDVVFRGNRMDITVSINGIEVVGERSLEKDLIAVGEKVHVLIYRLYIFDEEKTYLMENSEMQEQDVFYLSLIHISEPTRLDVI
;
A
#
# COMPACT_ATOMS: atom_id res chain seq x y z
N LEU A 1 -3.37 -12.04 -28.67
CA LEU A 1 -2.97 -13.12 -29.62
C LEU A 1 -3.03 -14.49 -28.95
N VAL A 2 -2.51 -14.59 -27.72
CA VAL A 2 -2.47 -15.82 -26.89
C VAL A 2 -3.89 -16.36 -26.66
N GLU A 3 -4.81 -15.52 -26.18
CA GLU A 3 -6.23 -15.88 -25.94
C GLU A 3 -6.93 -16.41 -27.21
N LYS A 4 -6.64 -15.80 -28.36
CA LYS A 4 -7.26 -16.23 -29.64
C LYS A 4 -6.76 -17.58 -30.15
N LEU A 5 -5.57 -17.97 -29.73
CA LEU A 5 -4.92 -19.22 -30.18
C LEU A 5 -5.09 -20.35 -29.17
N GLY A 6 -5.55 -20.08 -27.95
CA GLY A 6 -5.72 -21.07 -26.89
C GLY A 6 -4.40 -21.73 -26.44
N ILE A 7 -3.28 -21.02 -26.53
CA ILE A 7 -1.96 -21.54 -26.17
C ILE A 7 -1.58 -21.06 -24.76
N THR A 8 -0.88 -21.89 -24.00
CA THR A 8 -0.26 -21.52 -22.76
C THR A 8 1.11 -20.91 -23.03
N SER A 9 1.39 -19.75 -22.44
CA SER A 9 2.67 -19.04 -22.57
C SER A 9 3.28 -18.83 -21.19
N ILE A 10 4.59 -18.93 -21.11
CA ILE A 10 5.36 -18.56 -19.93
C ILE A 10 6.16 -17.32 -20.28
N PHE A 11 5.96 -16.27 -19.53
CA PHE A 11 6.65 -15.00 -19.67
C PHE A 11 7.52 -14.73 -18.44
N VAL A 12 8.80 -14.45 -18.64
CA VAL A 12 9.75 -14.15 -17.55
C VAL A 12 10.13 -12.69 -17.65
N THR A 13 9.82 -11.93 -16.64
CA THR A 13 10.10 -10.50 -16.54
C THR A 13 10.57 -10.12 -15.15
N HIS A 14 11.28 -9.01 -15.04
CA HIS A 14 11.55 -8.33 -13.77
C HIS A 14 10.66 -7.06 -13.60
N ASP A 15 9.84 -6.77 -14.60
CA ASP A 15 8.89 -5.67 -14.57
C ASP A 15 7.57 -6.15 -13.97
N GLN A 16 7.21 -5.54 -12.84
CA GLN A 16 6.02 -5.90 -12.05
C GLN A 16 4.74 -5.50 -12.77
N ASP A 17 4.75 -4.33 -13.41
CA ASP A 17 3.57 -3.78 -14.08
C ASP A 17 3.21 -4.66 -15.28
N GLU A 18 4.22 -5.05 -16.07
CA GLU A 18 4.02 -6.03 -17.16
C GLU A 18 3.45 -7.35 -16.67
N ALA A 19 3.98 -7.90 -15.57
CA ALA A 19 3.49 -9.15 -15.02
C ALA A 19 2.02 -9.07 -14.60
N VAL A 20 1.64 -7.99 -13.90
CA VAL A 20 0.28 -7.78 -13.40
C VAL A 20 -0.72 -7.55 -14.54
N GLU A 21 -0.31 -6.87 -15.62
CA GLU A 21 -1.18 -6.55 -16.74
C GLU A 21 -1.46 -7.74 -17.67
N VAL A 22 -0.48 -8.65 -17.81
CA VAL A 22 -0.52 -9.67 -18.86
C VAL A 22 -0.84 -11.07 -18.34
N ALA A 23 -0.48 -11.38 -17.10
CA ALA A 23 -0.53 -12.74 -16.59
C ALA A 23 -1.89 -13.11 -15.96
N ASP A 24 -2.38 -14.32 -16.27
CA ASP A 24 -3.49 -14.93 -15.53
C ASP A 24 -3.02 -15.42 -14.15
N GLU A 25 -1.80 -15.93 -14.07
CA GLU A 25 -1.12 -16.36 -12.85
C GLU A 25 0.32 -15.85 -12.83
N ILE A 26 0.77 -15.44 -11.65
CA ILE A 26 2.14 -14.99 -11.40
C ILE A 26 2.83 -15.96 -10.46
N ILE A 27 4.09 -16.28 -10.76
CA ILE A 27 4.99 -17.02 -9.86
C ILE A 27 6.10 -16.07 -9.45
N ILE A 28 6.16 -15.72 -8.18
CA ILE A 28 7.23 -14.90 -7.61
C ILE A 28 8.31 -15.80 -7.09
N THR A 29 9.53 -15.59 -7.57
CA THR A 29 10.71 -16.35 -7.14
C THR A 29 11.75 -15.45 -6.51
N ASN A 30 12.44 -15.96 -5.51
CA ASN A 30 13.54 -15.28 -4.83
C ASN A 30 14.67 -16.28 -4.59
N HIS A 31 15.88 -15.96 -5.10
CA HIS A 31 17.05 -16.84 -5.00
C HIS A 31 16.77 -18.31 -5.37
N GLY A 32 15.94 -18.53 -6.40
CA GLY A 32 15.63 -19.88 -6.89
C GLY A 32 14.53 -20.61 -6.11
N THR A 33 13.94 -19.99 -5.10
CA THR A 33 12.80 -20.51 -4.34
C THR A 33 11.52 -19.80 -4.77
N ILE A 34 10.42 -20.53 -4.86
CA ILE A 34 9.09 -19.92 -5.10
C ILE A 34 8.62 -19.34 -3.78
N GLU A 35 8.40 -18.02 -3.76
CA GLU A 35 7.86 -17.28 -2.62
C GLU A 35 6.33 -17.35 -2.58
N GLN A 36 5.69 -17.15 -3.73
CA GLN A 36 4.23 -17.21 -3.86
C GLN A 36 3.84 -17.45 -5.31
N MET A 37 2.68 -18.11 -5.50
CA MET A 37 2.01 -18.28 -6.78
C MET A 37 0.52 -18.00 -6.61
N GLY A 38 -0.09 -17.36 -7.61
CA GLY A 38 -1.52 -17.06 -7.65
C GLY A 38 -1.85 -16.02 -8.71
N THR A 39 -3.11 -15.62 -8.77
CA THR A 39 -3.53 -14.51 -9.62
C THR A 39 -2.91 -13.20 -9.13
N PRO A 40 -2.71 -12.19 -10.02
CA PRO A 40 -2.17 -10.88 -9.62
C PRO A 40 -2.92 -10.27 -8.41
N LEU A 41 -4.24 -10.37 -8.43
CA LEU A 41 -5.09 -9.82 -7.37
C LEU A 41 -4.92 -10.55 -6.03
N GLU A 42 -4.78 -11.88 -6.04
CA GLU A 42 -4.56 -12.68 -4.83
C GLU A 42 -3.21 -12.33 -4.20
N ILE A 43 -2.15 -12.29 -5.02
CA ILE A 43 -0.80 -11.95 -4.55
C ILE A 43 -0.77 -10.53 -3.97
N TYR A 44 -1.45 -9.59 -4.63
CA TYR A 44 -1.53 -8.21 -4.15
C TYR A 44 -2.27 -8.08 -2.82
N LYS A 45 -3.43 -8.75 -2.68
CA LYS A 45 -4.28 -8.65 -1.49
C LYS A 45 -3.80 -9.50 -0.30
N SER A 46 -3.07 -10.58 -0.58
CA SER A 46 -2.64 -11.55 0.44
C SER A 46 -1.19 -11.97 0.21
N PRO A 47 -0.24 -11.04 0.32
CA PRO A 47 1.17 -11.37 0.18
C PRO A 47 1.62 -12.27 1.35
N TYR A 48 2.37 -13.33 1.06
CA TYR A 48 2.82 -14.27 2.10
C TYR A 48 4.03 -13.77 2.87
N THR A 49 4.86 -12.94 2.24
CA THR A 49 6.08 -12.41 2.85
C THR A 49 6.22 -10.91 2.60
N PRO A 50 7.02 -10.20 3.42
CA PRO A 50 7.37 -8.80 3.13
C PRO A 50 8.01 -8.63 1.75
N PHE A 51 8.79 -9.62 1.29
CA PHE A 51 9.39 -9.61 -0.03
C PHE A 51 8.33 -9.58 -1.13
N VAL A 52 7.33 -10.47 -1.05
CA VAL A 52 6.22 -10.50 -2.01
C VAL A 52 5.45 -9.19 -2.00
N ALA A 53 5.16 -8.64 -0.81
CA ALA A 53 4.45 -7.38 -0.68
C ALA A 53 5.21 -6.20 -1.31
N GLN A 54 6.55 -6.19 -1.18
CA GLN A 54 7.42 -5.19 -1.80
C GLN A 54 7.59 -5.42 -3.30
N PHE A 55 7.59 -6.67 -3.73
CA PHE A 55 7.75 -7.02 -5.14
C PHE A 55 6.51 -6.60 -5.94
N ILE A 56 5.31 -6.78 -5.43
CA ILE A 56 4.06 -6.37 -6.09
C ILE A 56 3.53 -5.07 -5.47
N GLY A 57 3.95 -3.95 -6.04
CA GLY A 57 3.50 -2.62 -5.67
C GLY A 57 4.48 -1.83 -4.81
N HIS A 58 4.30 -0.53 -4.82
CA HIS A 58 5.10 0.39 -4.01
C HIS A 58 4.66 0.28 -2.55
N THR A 59 5.54 -0.18 -1.68
CA THR A 59 5.22 -0.35 -0.25
C THR A 59 6.32 0.21 0.63
N THR A 60 5.94 0.65 1.82
CA THR A 60 6.88 1.00 2.88
C THR A 60 6.99 -0.15 3.87
N VAL A 61 8.20 -0.65 4.11
CA VAL A 61 8.47 -1.58 5.21
C VAL A 61 8.80 -0.79 6.45
N VAL A 62 8.10 -1.09 7.54
CA VAL A 62 8.23 -0.40 8.81
C VAL A 62 8.64 -1.40 9.87
N GLU A 63 9.74 -1.13 10.55
CA GLU A 63 10.12 -1.76 11.82
C GLU A 63 9.52 -0.92 12.97
N ASN A 64 9.15 -1.55 14.08
CA ASN A 64 8.52 -0.87 15.22
C ASN A 64 7.22 -0.11 14.85
N TYR A 65 6.34 -0.77 14.11
CA TYR A 65 5.05 -0.24 13.70
C TYR A 65 4.11 0.11 14.87
N ASP A 66 4.38 -0.44 16.05
CA ASP A 66 3.73 -0.12 17.32
C ASP A 66 3.95 1.35 17.77
N ARG A 67 4.85 2.07 17.13
CA ARG A 67 5.03 3.52 17.30
C ARG A 67 4.03 4.34 16.48
N LEU A 68 3.33 3.69 15.55
CA LEU A 68 2.26 4.31 14.77
C LEU A 68 0.95 4.20 15.55
N LYS A 69 0.21 5.28 15.59
CA LYS A 69 -1.05 5.36 16.34
C LYS A 69 -2.07 4.36 15.86
N GLY A 70 -2.69 3.65 16.79
CA GLY A 70 -3.75 2.69 16.52
C GLY A 70 -3.27 1.30 16.10
N PHE A 71 -1.97 1.00 16.27
CA PHE A 71 -1.40 -0.30 15.96
C PHE A 71 -0.63 -0.85 17.15
N ASP A 72 -1.17 -1.92 17.73
CA ASP A 72 -0.51 -2.63 18.82
C ASP A 72 0.46 -3.68 18.29
N ARG A 73 1.55 -3.89 19.04
CA ARG A 73 2.55 -4.89 18.66
C ARG A 73 2.00 -6.31 18.81
N ILE A 74 2.15 -7.11 17.76
CA ILE A 74 1.92 -8.56 17.81
C ILE A 74 3.22 -9.24 18.19
N GLU A 75 3.15 -10.22 19.10
CA GLU A 75 4.29 -11.03 19.51
C GLU A 75 4.86 -11.79 18.31
N ASN A 76 6.18 -11.79 18.17
CA ASN A 76 6.92 -12.38 17.05
C ASN A 76 6.70 -11.77 15.66
N ALA A 77 6.13 -10.58 15.59
CA ALA A 77 5.93 -9.86 14.34
C ALA A 77 6.63 -8.50 14.39
N ASP A 78 7.86 -8.45 13.91
CA ASP A 78 8.72 -7.27 14.01
C ASP A 78 8.57 -6.31 12.81
N LYS A 79 7.95 -6.74 11.72
CA LYS A 79 7.84 -5.96 10.49
C LYS A 79 6.39 -5.79 10.04
N ALA A 80 6.09 -4.57 9.64
CA ALA A 80 4.86 -4.25 8.94
C ALA A 80 5.16 -3.72 7.54
N VAL A 81 4.20 -3.88 6.65
CA VAL A 81 4.21 -3.29 5.32
C VAL A 81 2.97 -2.41 5.17
N ILE A 82 3.20 -1.18 4.75
CA ILE A 82 2.15 -0.21 4.52
C ILE A 82 2.10 0.09 3.02
N ARG A 83 0.93 -0.07 2.43
CA ARG A 83 0.68 0.32 1.04
C ARG A 83 0.30 1.80 0.98
N PRO A 84 0.70 2.53 -0.08
CA PRO A 84 0.38 3.95 -0.20
C PRO A 84 -1.12 4.26 -0.14
N GLU A 85 -1.95 3.37 -0.68
CA GLU A 85 -3.42 3.50 -0.62
C GLU A 85 -4.00 3.36 0.78
N PHE A 86 -3.27 2.78 1.74
CA PHE A 86 -3.68 2.68 3.14
C PHE A 86 -3.42 3.96 3.94
N ILE A 87 -2.87 4.97 3.27
CA ILE A 87 -2.48 6.23 3.89
C ILE A 87 -3.31 7.37 3.32
N LYS A 88 -3.87 8.19 4.20
CA LYS A 88 -4.48 9.46 3.83
C LYS A 88 -3.64 10.60 4.36
N ILE A 89 -3.22 11.49 3.48
CA ILE A 89 -2.44 12.68 3.83
C ILE A 89 -3.29 13.91 3.59
N SER A 90 -3.40 14.78 4.60
CA SER A 90 -4.19 15.99 4.53
C SER A 90 -3.45 17.17 5.14
N LYS A 91 -3.64 18.36 4.56
CA LYS A 91 -3.29 19.60 5.25
C LYS A 91 -4.16 19.76 6.49
N SER A 92 -3.65 20.46 7.49
CA SER A 92 -4.32 20.73 8.75
C SER A 92 -5.81 21.10 8.55
N GLY A 93 -6.72 20.41 9.23
CA GLY A 93 -8.15 20.68 9.27
C GLY A 93 -9.04 19.83 8.34
N ASN A 94 -8.50 19.02 7.44
CA ASN A 94 -9.30 18.25 6.48
C ASN A 94 -9.53 16.77 6.84
N LEU A 95 -9.17 16.35 8.05
CA LEU A 95 -9.42 14.99 8.58
C LEU A 95 -10.38 15.00 9.78
N ASP A 96 -11.26 16.00 9.86
CA ASP A 96 -12.13 16.25 11.03
C ASP A 96 -12.82 14.99 11.58
N ARG A 97 -13.22 14.08 10.71
CA ARG A 97 -13.86 12.81 11.10
C ARG A 97 -12.89 11.79 11.68
N TYR A 98 -11.60 11.85 11.32
CA TYR A 98 -10.59 10.83 11.67
C TYR A 98 -9.44 11.41 12.48
N GLN A 99 -9.61 12.60 13.04
CA GLN A 99 -8.54 13.32 13.72
C GLN A 99 -8.02 12.57 14.94
N SER A 100 -8.87 11.78 15.61
CA SER A 100 -8.44 10.93 16.73
C SER A 100 -7.46 9.84 16.31
N ALA A 101 -7.57 9.32 15.09
CA ALA A 101 -6.71 8.27 14.55
C ALA A 101 -5.52 8.79 13.73
N ALA A 102 -5.53 10.08 13.37
CA ALA A 102 -4.45 10.69 12.60
C ALA A 102 -3.28 11.14 13.48
N GLU A 103 -2.10 11.20 12.87
CA GLU A 103 -0.87 11.70 13.48
C GLU A 103 -0.34 12.90 12.70
N GLU A 104 0.39 13.78 13.38
CA GLU A 104 1.12 14.85 12.71
C GLU A 104 2.43 14.31 12.12
N GLY A 105 2.73 14.71 10.88
CA GLY A 105 3.97 14.39 10.22
C GLY A 105 4.55 15.58 9.47
N ILE A 106 5.80 15.46 9.07
CA ILE A 106 6.50 16.44 8.25
C ILE A 106 6.82 15.80 6.91
N VAL A 107 6.45 16.48 5.84
CA VAL A 107 6.74 16.03 4.47
C VAL A 107 8.24 16.11 4.21
N THR A 108 8.84 14.99 3.85
CA THR A 108 10.28 14.87 3.58
C THR A 108 10.58 14.78 2.08
N ASP A 109 9.64 14.25 1.27
CA ASP A 109 9.79 14.19 -0.18
C ASP A 109 8.44 14.24 -0.90
N VAL A 110 8.44 14.72 -2.14
CA VAL A 110 7.26 14.79 -3.01
C VAL A 110 7.66 14.45 -4.44
N VAL A 111 7.14 13.34 -4.96
CA VAL A 111 7.44 12.85 -6.30
C VAL A 111 6.20 12.86 -7.18
N PHE A 112 6.27 13.55 -8.32
CA PHE A 112 5.20 13.55 -9.32
C PHE A 112 5.25 12.26 -10.18
N ARG A 113 4.11 11.56 -10.27
CA ARG A 113 3.95 10.31 -11.02
C ARG A 113 3.02 10.42 -12.24
N GLY A 114 2.82 11.62 -12.75
CA GLY A 114 1.94 11.87 -13.89
C GLY A 114 0.49 12.14 -13.46
N ASN A 115 -0.22 11.16 -12.98
CA ASN A 115 -1.62 11.28 -12.54
C ASN A 115 -1.79 11.47 -11.03
N ARG A 116 -0.73 11.27 -10.24
CA ARG A 116 -0.72 11.39 -8.78
C ARG A 116 0.62 11.92 -8.27
N MET A 117 0.66 12.20 -7.00
CA MET A 117 1.88 12.51 -6.26
C MET A 117 2.11 11.46 -5.18
N ASP A 118 3.33 10.94 -5.11
CA ASP A 118 3.80 10.16 -3.97
C ASP A 118 4.40 11.14 -2.97
N ILE A 119 3.92 11.10 -1.73
CA ILE A 119 4.34 12.02 -0.67
C ILE A 119 4.95 11.19 0.45
N THR A 120 6.22 11.43 0.72
CA THR A 120 6.91 10.82 1.86
C THR A 120 6.74 11.71 3.07
N VAL A 121 6.29 11.13 4.17
CA VAL A 121 6.07 11.83 5.43
C VAL A 121 6.80 11.13 6.55
N SER A 122 7.52 11.89 7.36
CA SER A 122 8.12 11.42 8.61
C SER A 122 7.14 11.59 9.77
N ILE A 123 6.79 10.48 10.42
CA ILE A 123 5.91 10.39 11.59
C ILE A 123 6.68 9.68 12.70
N ASN A 124 6.93 10.33 13.81
CA ASN A 124 7.65 9.76 14.97
C ASN A 124 9.00 9.09 14.60
N GLY A 125 9.65 9.60 13.53
CA GLY A 125 10.91 9.05 13.01
C GLY A 125 10.73 7.83 12.09
N ILE A 126 9.50 7.52 11.68
CA ILE A 126 9.16 6.52 10.68
C ILE A 126 8.78 7.25 9.40
N GLU A 127 9.38 6.88 8.27
CA GLU A 127 9.00 7.41 6.97
C GLU A 127 7.95 6.51 6.33
N VAL A 128 6.87 7.12 5.86
CA VAL A 128 5.78 6.45 5.13
C VAL A 128 5.50 7.18 3.83
N VAL A 129 5.11 6.43 2.80
CA VAL A 129 4.78 6.98 1.48
C VAL A 129 3.30 6.80 1.22
N GLY A 130 2.59 7.91 1.05
CA GLY A 130 1.17 7.90 0.67
C GLY A 130 0.95 8.53 -0.69
N GLU A 131 -0.12 8.14 -1.35
CA GLU A 131 -0.55 8.70 -2.63
C GLU A 131 -1.54 9.84 -2.45
N ARG A 132 -1.45 10.84 -3.34
CA ARG A 132 -2.35 11.98 -3.36
C ARG A 132 -2.72 12.38 -4.79
N SER A 133 -4.02 12.55 -5.04
CA SER A 133 -4.52 13.07 -6.31
C SER A 133 -4.07 14.51 -6.53
N LEU A 134 -3.84 14.87 -7.80
CA LEU A 134 -3.49 16.22 -8.24
C LEU A 134 -4.63 17.23 -8.07
N GLU A 135 -5.87 16.77 -7.94
CA GLU A 135 -7.03 17.63 -7.74
C GLU A 135 -7.08 18.28 -6.34
N LYS A 136 -6.27 17.75 -5.40
CA LYS A 136 -6.17 18.28 -4.04
C LYS A 136 -5.09 19.37 -3.98
N ASP A 137 -5.18 20.21 -2.94
CA ASP A 137 -4.17 21.24 -2.66
C ASP A 137 -2.77 20.65 -2.67
N LEU A 138 -1.84 21.30 -3.34
CA LEU A 138 -0.45 20.88 -3.40
C LEU A 138 0.18 20.92 -2.01
N ILE A 139 1.00 19.93 -1.74
CA ILE A 139 1.79 19.80 -0.52
C ILE A 139 3.26 19.93 -0.91
N ALA A 140 4.04 20.68 -0.12
CA ALA A 140 5.45 20.89 -0.34
C ALA A 140 6.31 20.23 0.74
N VAL A 141 7.56 19.96 0.39
CA VAL A 141 8.56 19.48 1.36
C VAL A 141 8.69 20.47 2.52
N GLY A 142 8.74 19.95 3.75
CA GLY A 142 8.80 20.72 4.97
C GLY A 142 7.43 21.14 5.54
N GLU A 143 6.34 20.92 4.83
CA GLU A 143 5.01 21.20 5.37
C GLU A 143 4.61 20.18 6.44
N LYS A 144 3.88 20.68 7.45
CA LYS A 144 3.20 19.82 8.43
C LYS A 144 1.89 19.34 7.84
N VAL A 145 1.65 18.04 7.99
CA VAL A 145 0.45 17.37 7.50
C VAL A 145 -0.12 16.43 8.56
N HIS A 146 -1.39 16.12 8.43
CA HIS A 146 -2.01 15.02 9.18
C HIS A 146 -2.01 13.76 8.32
N VAL A 147 -1.57 12.66 8.89
CA VAL A 147 -1.47 11.36 8.26
C VAL A 147 -2.34 10.37 8.99
N LEU A 148 -3.24 9.75 8.27
CA LEU A 148 -4.05 8.64 8.76
C LEU A 148 -3.59 7.38 8.06
N ILE A 149 -3.04 6.43 8.83
CA ILE A 149 -2.79 5.08 8.37
C ILE A 149 -3.95 4.24 8.87
N TYR A 150 -4.76 3.69 7.97
CA TYR A 150 -5.95 2.96 8.39
C TYR A 150 -5.79 1.44 8.36
N ARG A 151 -4.76 0.93 7.67
CA ARG A 151 -4.39 -0.49 7.62
C ARG A 151 -2.90 -0.67 7.43
N LEU A 152 -2.40 -1.84 7.81
CA LEU A 152 -1.07 -2.34 7.45
C LEU A 152 -1.07 -3.86 7.43
N TYR A 153 -0.12 -4.45 6.72
CA TYR A 153 0.16 -5.88 6.79
C TYR A 153 1.23 -6.12 7.83
N ILE A 154 1.01 -7.13 8.67
CA ILE A 154 1.98 -7.65 9.63
C ILE A 154 2.35 -9.07 9.24
N PHE A 155 3.62 -9.37 9.32
CA PHE A 155 4.17 -10.67 8.98
C PHE A 155 4.80 -11.27 10.23
N ASP A 156 4.31 -12.44 10.63
CA ASP A 156 5.02 -13.34 11.54
C ASP A 156 5.66 -14.50 10.73
N GLU A 157 6.24 -15.47 11.41
CA GLU A 157 6.91 -16.59 10.76
C GLU A 157 5.96 -17.51 9.96
N GLU A 158 4.68 -17.51 10.29
CA GLU A 158 3.69 -18.45 9.72
C GLU A 158 2.60 -17.78 8.88
N LYS A 159 2.26 -16.53 9.18
CA LYS A 159 1.06 -15.87 8.62
C LYS A 159 1.26 -14.38 8.35
N THR A 160 0.45 -13.90 7.43
CA THR A 160 0.25 -12.48 7.18
C THR A 160 -1.08 -12.05 7.77
N TYR A 161 -1.07 -10.96 8.51
CA TYR A 161 -2.26 -10.34 9.09
C TYR A 161 -2.49 -8.98 8.45
N LEU A 162 -3.72 -8.70 8.08
CA LEU A 162 -4.16 -7.34 7.77
C LEU A 162 -4.69 -6.73 9.07
N MET A 163 -3.94 -5.78 9.63
CA MET A 163 -4.33 -5.07 10.83
C MET A 163 -4.99 -3.74 10.47
N GLU A 164 -6.12 -3.47 11.10
CA GLU A 164 -6.84 -2.20 10.99
C GLU A 164 -6.49 -1.29 12.18
N ASN A 165 -6.52 0.01 11.94
CA ASN A 165 -6.25 1.00 12.99
C ASN A 165 -7.33 0.96 14.07
N SER A 166 -6.96 0.64 15.30
CA SER A 166 -7.87 0.47 16.43
C SER A 166 -8.53 1.77 16.92
N GLU A 167 -7.99 2.92 16.55
CA GLU A 167 -8.58 4.24 16.84
C GLU A 167 -9.73 4.60 15.88
N MET A 168 -10.00 3.75 14.89
CA MET A 168 -11.07 3.94 13.91
C MET A 168 -12.25 3.01 14.18
N GLN A 169 -13.44 3.43 13.78
CA GLN A 169 -14.61 2.55 13.78
C GLN A 169 -14.51 1.59 12.57
N GLU A 170 -14.91 0.34 12.74
CA GLU A 170 -14.91 -0.67 11.67
C GLU A 170 -15.61 -0.20 10.38
N GLN A 171 -16.71 0.53 10.52
CA GLN A 171 -17.45 1.08 9.39
C GLN A 171 -16.62 2.11 8.59
N ASP A 172 -15.78 2.87 9.25
CA ASP A 172 -14.94 3.88 8.61
C ASP A 172 -13.77 3.26 7.85
N VAL A 173 -13.18 2.21 8.40
CA VAL A 173 -12.12 1.44 7.73
C VAL A 173 -12.68 0.75 6.48
N PHE A 174 -13.86 0.16 6.61
CA PHE A 174 -14.55 -0.46 5.48
C PHE A 174 -14.87 0.56 4.37
N TYR A 175 -15.38 1.74 4.73
CA TYR A 175 -15.69 2.81 3.78
C TYR A 175 -14.46 3.29 3.02
N LEU A 176 -13.34 3.54 3.71
CA LEU A 176 -12.07 3.93 3.07
C LEU A 176 -11.56 2.85 2.11
N SER A 177 -11.73 1.58 2.47
CA SER A 177 -11.35 0.45 1.61
C SER A 177 -12.17 0.38 0.33
N LEU A 178 -13.47 0.67 0.41
CA LEU A 178 -14.36 0.68 -0.77
C LEU A 178 -14.03 1.81 -1.74
N ILE A 179 -13.63 2.98 -1.25
CA ILE A 179 -13.26 4.11 -2.12
C ILE A 179 -12.08 3.72 -3.02
N HIS A 180 -11.10 2.96 -2.51
CA HIS A 180 -9.97 2.50 -3.31
C HIS A 180 -10.32 1.41 -4.33
N ILE A 181 -11.34 0.61 -4.05
CA ILE A 181 -11.84 -0.41 -5.00
C ILE A 181 -12.70 0.25 -6.09
N SER A 182 -13.35 1.36 -5.78
CA SER A 182 -14.29 2.04 -6.69
C SER A 182 -13.68 3.18 -7.52
N GLU A 183 -12.42 3.55 -7.29
CA GLU A 183 -11.65 4.30 -8.28
C GLU A 183 -11.01 3.28 -9.25
N PRO A 184 -11.70 2.86 -10.32
CA PRO A 184 -11.04 2.13 -11.37
C PRO A 184 -10.00 3.08 -11.95
N THR A 185 -8.78 2.62 -12.06
CA THR A 185 -7.89 3.13 -13.11
C THR A 185 -8.66 2.95 -14.40
N ARG A 186 -9.34 3.99 -14.82
CA ARG A 186 -10.09 4.06 -16.06
C ARG A 186 -9.04 4.03 -17.16
N LEU A 187 -8.65 2.85 -17.56
CA LEU A 187 -8.10 2.61 -18.87
C LEU A 187 -9.27 2.79 -19.85
N ASP A 188 -9.55 4.05 -20.20
CA ASP A 188 -10.29 4.36 -21.41
C ASP A 188 -9.37 3.95 -22.56
N VAL A 189 -9.58 2.73 -23.04
CA VAL A 189 -9.01 2.26 -24.30
C VAL A 189 -9.68 3.07 -25.41
N ILE A 190 -8.90 3.95 -26.03
CA ILE A 190 -9.22 4.52 -27.33
C ILE A 190 -8.87 3.52 -28.42
#